data_f6a7342c94d0176583e49bd18698c23e
#
_entry.id   f6a7342c94d0176583e49bd18698c23e
#
_cell.length_a   1.000
_cell.length_b   1.000
_cell.length_c   1.000
_cell.angle_alpha   90.00
_cell.angle_beta   90.00
_cell.angle_gamma   90.00
#
_symmetry.space_group_name_H-M   'P 1'
#
loop_
_entity.id
_entity.type
_entity.pdbx_description
1 polymer ?
#
loop_
_entity_poly.entity_id
_entity_poly.type
_entity_poly.pdbx_seq_one_letter_code
_entity_poly.pdbx_strand_id
1 'polypeptide(L)'
;NKNKVFIADTKYNRARYDAVGYRIDYSNFIEYEKKLERKKNWLINNLQVLQEHLEEMFHIDYSILSFEVEAVFFINTPTFYMFNGKYKALTLLRIKEYIENTWDYPIIKLEDKTNKRILKYSHPYFKNPIIISTE
;
A
#
# COMPACT_ATOMS: atom_id res chain seq x y z
N ASN A 1 7.97 -7.12 9.84
CA ASN A 1 7.18 -7.77 10.86
C ASN A 1 7.11 -9.28 10.56
N LYS A 2 7.74 -10.10 11.40
CA LYS A 2 7.97 -11.52 11.09
C LYS A 2 6.71 -12.40 11.16
N ASN A 3 5.59 -11.87 11.64
CA ASN A 3 4.37 -12.64 11.90
C ASN A 3 3.16 -12.11 11.13
N LYS A 4 3.37 -11.61 9.91
CA LYS A 4 2.29 -11.09 9.07
C LYS A 4 2.29 -11.69 7.69
N VAL A 5 1.09 -12.00 7.20
CA VAL A 5 0.82 -12.26 5.79
C VAL A 5 0.18 -11.01 5.20
N PHE A 6 0.79 -10.45 4.17
CA PHE A 6 0.25 -9.30 3.47
C PHE A 6 -0.53 -9.71 2.24
N ILE A 7 -1.78 -9.26 2.15
CA ILE A 7 -2.54 -9.32 0.91
C ILE A 7 -2.52 -7.94 0.25
N ALA A 8 -1.79 -7.83 -0.85
CA ALA A 8 -1.66 -6.59 -1.59
C ALA A 8 -2.57 -6.58 -2.82
N ASP A 9 -3.30 -5.50 -3.01
CA ASP A 9 -4.04 -5.25 -4.24
C ASP A 9 -3.44 -4.04 -4.96
N THR A 10 -2.83 -4.28 -6.11
CA THR A 10 -2.16 -3.23 -6.88
C THR A 10 -3.18 -2.47 -7.72
N LYS A 11 -3.15 -1.14 -7.61
CA LYS A 11 -4.02 -0.24 -8.40
C LYS A 11 -3.18 0.71 -9.22
N TYR A 12 -3.42 0.69 -10.52
CA TYR A 12 -2.84 1.63 -11.46
C TYR A 12 -3.89 2.68 -11.84
N ASN A 13 -3.70 3.89 -11.34
CA ASN A 13 -4.61 5.01 -11.56
C ASN A 13 -3.92 6.07 -12.41
N ARG A 14 -4.73 6.83 -13.16
CA ARG A 14 -4.24 8.05 -13.79
C ARG A 14 -3.95 9.10 -12.72
N ALA A 15 -2.90 9.88 -12.91
CA ALA A 15 -2.65 11.03 -12.06
C ALA A 15 -3.85 12.01 -12.17
N ARG A 16 -4.28 12.53 -11.02
CA ARG A 16 -5.37 13.51 -10.93
C ARG A 16 -4.82 14.83 -10.43
N TYR A 17 -5.35 15.90 -11.00
CA TYR A 17 -4.86 17.26 -10.73
C TYR A 17 -5.99 18.21 -10.27
N ASP A 18 -7.22 17.70 -10.16
CA ASP A 18 -8.40 18.47 -9.80
C ASP A 18 -9.26 17.75 -8.74
N ALA A 19 -10.12 18.51 -8.09
CA ALA A 19 -10.97 18.00 -7.02
C ALA A 19 -11.99 16.93 -7.49
N VAL A 20 -12.44 17.02 -8.75
CA VAL A 20 -13.41 16.06 -9.32
C VAL A 20 -12.71 14.72 -9.51
N GLY A 21 -11.52 14.73 -10.10
CA GLY A 21 -10.71 13.53 -10.29
C GLY A 21 -10.36 12.84 -8.97
N TYR A 22 -9.96 13.60 -7.94
CA TYR A 22 -9.70 13.05 -6.62
C TYR A 22 -10.94 12.42 -5.97
N ARG A 23 -12.11 13.04 -6.13
CA ARG A 23 -13.37 12.48 -5.63
C ARG A 23 -13.73 11.18 -6.34
N ILE A 24 -13.54 11.10 -7.66
CA ILE A 24 -13.77 9.88 -8.43
C ILE A 24 -12.83 8.77 -7.95
N ASP A 25 -11.56 9.05 -7.79
CA ASP A 25 -10.59 8.07 -7.30
C ASP A 25 -10.95 7.57 -5.91
N TYR A 26 -11.33 8.48 -5.00
CA TYR A 26 -11.76 8.11 -3.66
C TYR A 26 -12.98 7.18 -3.69
N SER A 27 -13.98 7.48 -4.51
CA SER A 27 -15.17 6.64 -4.68
C SER A 27 -14.81 5.25 -5.24
N ASN A 28 -13.89 5.18 -6.20
CA ASN A 28 -13.40 3.92 -6.74
C ASN A 28 -12.68 3.10 -5.65
N PHE A 29 -11.89 3.74 -4.80
CA PHE A 29 -11.21 3.06 -3.72
C PHE A 29 -12.16 2.48 -2.67
N ILE A 30 -13.29 3.14 -2.39
CA ILE A 30 -14.33 2.57 -1.52
C ILE A 30 -14.89 1.25 -2.09
N GLU A 31 -15.05 1.16 -3.40
CA GLU A 31 -15.45 -0.10 -4.05
C GLU A 31 -14.32 -1.15 -4.05
N TYR A 32 -13.07 -0.73 -4.23
CA TYR A 32 -11.91 -1.63 -4.12
C TYR A 32 -11.74 -2.16 -2.70
N GLU A 33 -12.02 -1.34 -1.70
CA GLU A 33 -12.01 -1.70 -0.28
C GLU A 33 -12.91 -2.90 0.01
N LYS A 34 -14.15 -2.89 -0.49
CA LYS A 34 -15.09 -4.02 -0.36
C LYS A 34 -14.52 -5.31 -0.98
N LYS A 35 -13.84 -5.19 -2.12
CA LYS A 35 -13.19 -6.34 -2.78
C LYS A 35 -11.99 -6.85 -1.99
N LEU A 36 -11.18 -5.95 -1.48
CA LEU A 36 -10.00 -6.28 -0.67
C LEU A 36 -10.42 -6.93 0.66
N GLU A 37 -11.47 -6.41 1.31
CA GLU A 37 -12.07 -6.99 2.51
C GLU A 37 -12.49 -8.45 2.29
N ARG A 38 -13.20 -8.72 1.19
CA ARG A 38 -13.62 -10.08 0.85
C ARG A 38 -12.42 -11.01 0.64
N LYS A 39 -11.37 -10.53 -0.04
CA LYS A 39 -10.13 -11.30 -0.24
C LYS A 39 -9.43 -11.58 1.09
N LYS A 40 -9.34 -10.56 1.96
CA LYS A 40 -8.75 -10.69 3.30
C LYS A 40 -9.49 -11.73 4.13
N ASN A 41 -10.82 -11.65 4.17
CA ASN A 41 -11.64 -12.58 4.94
C ASN A 41 -11.55 -14.01 4.40
N TRP A 42 -11.50 -14.16 3.07
CA TRP A 42 -11.29 -15.48 2.47
C TRP A 42 -9.92 -16.03 2.90
N LEU A 43 -8.86 -15.24 2.84
CA LEU A 43 -7.51 -15.69 3.21
C LEU A 43 -7.44 -16.07 4.70
N ILE A 44 -8.03 -15.27 5.59
CA ILE A 44 -8.06 -15.57 7.03
C ILE A 44 -8.70 -16.95 7.28
N ASN A 45 -9.77 -17.27 6.55
CA ASN A 45 -10.49 -18.54 6.69
C ASN A 45 -9.82 -19.71 5.97
N ASN A 46 -8.78 -19.45 5.16
CA ASN A 46 -8.10 -20.44 4.33
C ASN A 46 -6.57 -20.38 4.45
N LEU A 47 -6.05 -19.96 5.60
CA LEU A 47 -4.59 -19.91 5.83
C LEU A 47 -3.93 -21.28 5.66
N GLN A 48 -4.62 -22.36 5.98
CA GLN A 48 -4.09 -23.71 5.77
C GLN A 48 -3.85 -23.98 4.29
N VAL A 49 -4.77 -23.60 3.40
CA VAL A 49 -4.62 -23.76 1.94
C VAL A 49 -3.40 -22.98 1.44
N LEU A 50 -3.17 -21.77 1.97
CA LEU A 50 -1.97 -21.00 1.65
C LEU A 50 -0.71 -21.70 2.17
N GLN A 51 -0.74 -22.24 3.39
CA GLN A 51 0.37 -22.98 3.98
C GLN A 51 0.76 -24.19 3.10
N GLU A 52 -0.20 -25.01 2.75
CA GLU A 52 -0.02 -26.18 1.89
C GLU A 52 0.58 -25.78 0.52
N HIS A 53 0.08 -24.70 -0.07
CA HIS A 53 0.61 -24.18 -1.34
C HIS A 53 2.06 -23.68 -1.22
N LEU A 54 2.40 -22.99 -0.13
CA LEU A 54 3.78 -22.52 0.10
C LEU A 54 4.75 -23.68 0.34
N GLU A 55 4.33 -24.73 1.04
CA GLU A 55 5.11 -25.93 1.25
C GLU A 55 5.35 -26.69 -0.07
N GLU A 56 4.31 -26.86 -0.87
CA GLU A 56 4.38 -27.56 -2.15
C GLU A 56 5.24 -26.82 -3.19
N MET A 57 5.01 -25.51 -3.34
CA MET A 57 5.63 -24.74 -4.44
C MET A 57 6.97 -24.14 -4.09
N PHE A 58 7.20 -23.79 -2.83
CA PHE A 58 8.40 -23.04 -2.41
C PHE A 58 9.22 -23.74 -1.32
N HIS A 59 8.79 -24.92 -0.87
CA HIS A 59 9.44 -25.69 0.20
C HIS A 59 9.65 -24.88 1.49
N ILE A 60 8.65 -24.05 1.84
CA ILE A 60 8.66 -23.26 3.07
C ILE A 60 8.25 -24.14 4.23
N ASP A 61 9.17 -24.38 5.14
CA ASP A 61 9.01 -25.24 6.30
C ASP A 61 8.77 -24.42 7.60
N TYR A 62 7.77 -23.55 7.57
CA TYR A 62 7.31 -22.86 8.78
C TYR A 62 5.81 -22.56 8.73
N SER A 63 5.15 -22.68 9.89
CA SER A 63 3.70 -22.44 9.96
C SER A 63 3.36 -20.96 9.89
N ILE A 64 2.42 -20.64 8.99
CA ILE A 64 1.82 -19.30 8.89
C ILE A 64 0.41 -19.23 9.50
N LEU A 65 -0.10 -20.31 10.08
CA LEU A 65 -1.46 -20.40 10.60
C LEU A 65 -1.76 -19.43 11.75
N SER A 66 -0.72 -19.02 12.48
CA SER A 66 -0.81 -18.01 13.55
C SER A 66 -0.48 -16.59 13.11
N PHE A 67 -0.22 -16.38 11.80
CA PHE A 67 0.14 -15.06 11.30
C PHE A 67 -1.09 -14.15 11.20
N GLU A 68 -0.88 -12.88 11.47
CA GLU A 68 -1.87 -11.84 11.22
C GLU A 68 -1.95 -11.54 9.72
N VAL A 69 -3.17 -11.49 9.18
CA VAL A 69 -3.39 -11.10 7.77
C VAL A 69 -3.64 -9.61 7.71
N GLU A 70 -2.76 -8.89 7.06
CA GLU A 70 -2.89 -7.45 6.80
C GLU A 70 -3.15 -7.19 5.32
N ALA A 71 -4.17 -6.36 5.01
CA ALA A 71 -4.53 -5.99 3.65
C ALA A 71 -4.05 -4.58 3.33
N VAL A 72 -3.54 -4.36 2.11
CA VAL A 72 -2.93 -3.09 1.70
C VAL A 72 -3.12 -2.85 0.21
N PHE A 73 -3.21 -1.59 -0.20
CA PHE A 73 -3.14 -1.19 -1.60
C PHE A 73 -1.73 -0.71 -1.97
N PHE A 74 -1.21 -1.21 -3.08
CA PHE A 74 -0.04 -0.64 -3.74
C PHE A 74 -0.50 0.21 -4.92
N ILE A 75 -0.12 1.47 -4.94
CA ILE A 75 -0.60 2.46 -5.90
C ILE A 75 0.56 3.12 -6.62
N ASN A 76 0.35 3.46 -7.89
CA ASN A 76 1.35 4.16 -8.70
C ASN A 76 1.32 5.68 -8.50
N THR A 77 0.15 6.24 -8.17
CA THR A 77 -0.02 7.68 -7.95
C THR A 77 -0.69 7.96 -6.61
N PRO A 78 -0.34 9.07 -5.94
CA PRO A 78 -0.99 9.50 -4.71
C PRO A 78 -2.50 9.73 -4.90
N THR A 79 -3.27 9.35 -3.90
CA THR A 79 -4.72 9.59 -3.84
C THR A 79 -5.14 10.05 -2.43
N PHE A 80 -6.31 10.64 -2.30
CA PHE A 80 -6.85 10.98 -0.98
C PHE A 80 -7.13 9.78 -0.08
N TYR A 81 -7.40 8.65 -0.69
CA TYR A 81 -7.63 7.42 0.05
C TYR A 81 -6.47 7.06 0.98
N MET A 82 -5.22 7.46 0.64
CA MET A 82 -4.05 7.24 1.50
C MET A 82 -4.22 7.81 2.91
N PHE A 83 -5.00 8.87 3.07
CA PHE A 83 -5.16 9.61 4.33
C PHE A 83 -6.41 9.22 5.11
N ASN A 84 -7.46 8.79 4.43
CA ASN A 84 -8.78 8.57 5.03
C ASN A 84 -9.37 7.18 4.76
N GLY A 85 -8.64 6.31 4.04
CA GLY A 85 -9.09 4.97 3.71
C GLY A 85 -9.04 4.01 4.89
N LYS A 86 -9.86 2.98 4.86
CA LYS A 86 -9.86 1.88 5.84
C LYS A 86 -8.56 1.08 5.80
N TYR A 87 -8.02 0.86 4.61
CA TYR A 87 -6.76 0.16 4.39
C TYR A 87 -5.65 1.13 4.02
N LYS A 88 -4.43 0.79 4.38
CA LYS A 88 -3.26 1.54 3.94
C LYS A 88 -3.13 1.48 2.42
N ALA A 89 -2.84 2.61 1.82
CA ALA A 89 -2.50 2.71 0.40
C ALA A 89 -1.12 3.36 0.28
N LEU A 90 -0.18 2.65 -0.33
CA LEU A 90 1.22 3.00 -0.37
C LEU A 90 1.66 3.23 -1.81
N THR A 91 2.32 4.34 -2.07
CA THR A 91 3.04 4.51 -3.33
C THR A 91 4.24 3.57 -3.39
N LEU A 92 4.70 3.25 -4.59
CA LEU A 92 5.80 2.31 -4.80
C LEU A 92 7.06 2.64 -3.98
N LEU A 93 7.37 3.93 -3.82
CA LEU A 93 8.52 4.39 -3.02
C LEU A 93 8.39 4.12 -1.52
N ARG A 94 7.19 3.79 -1.04
CA ARG A 94 6.91 3.56 0.39
C ARG A 94 6.75 2.08 0.75
N ILE A 95 6.71 1.18 -0.23
CA ILE A 95 6.47 -0.26 0.00
C ILE A 95 7.59 -0.85 0.87
N LYS A 96 8.85 -0.52 0.58
CA LYS A 96 9.99 -1.00 1.36
C LYS A 96 9.88 -0.60 2.83
N GLU A 97 9.63 0.68 3.11
CA GLU A 97 9.47 1.19 4.48
C GLU A 97 8.34 0.48 5.23
N TYR A 98 7.26 0.18 4.53
CA TYR A 98 6.14 -0.54 5.12
C TYR A 98 6.48 -1.99 5.49
N ILE A 99 7.15 -2.71 4.60
CA ILE A 99 7.59 -4.10 4.84
C ILE A 99 8.62 -4.15 5.98
N GLU A 100 9.55 -3.18 6.02
CA GLU A 100 10.58 -3.05 7.06
C GLU A 100 10.04 -2.49 8.38
N ASN A 101 8.74 -2.16 8.44
CA ASN A 101 8.08 -1.56 9.61
C ASN A 101 8.67 -0.21 10.04
N THR A 102 9.20 0.54 9.10
CA THR A 102 9.71 1.91 9.29
C THR A 102 8.73 2.98 8.79
N TRP A 103 7.60 2.54 8.22
CA TRP A 103 6.52 3.41 7.78
C TRP A 103 5.69 3.87 9.00
N ASP A 104 5.62 5.16 9.22
CA ASP A 104 4.97 5.78 10.38
C ASP A 104 3.60 6.38 10.06
N TYR A 105 3.47 7.05 8.92
CA TYR A 105 2.21 7.65 8.48
C TYR A 105 2.21 7.93 6.97
N PRO A 106 1.01 8.18 6.37
CA PRO A 106 0.92 8.45 4.93
C PRO A 106 1.67 9.73 4.55
N ILE A 107 2.71 9.59 3.78
CA ILE A 107 3.42 10.68 3.11
C ILE A 107 3.50 10.36 1.63
N ILE A 108 3.38 11.37 0.78
CA ILE A 108 3.66 11.26 -0.64
C ILE A 108 5.15 11.53 -0.84
N LYS A 109 5.86 10.58 -1.40
CA LYS A 109 7.22 10.75 -1.88
C LYS A 109 7.22 10.83 -3.40
N LEU A 110 7.79 11.88 -3.94
CA LEU A 110 8.01 12.05 -5.37
C LEU A 110 9.50 12.18 -5.65
N GLU A 111 9.98 11.46 -6.64
CA GLU A 111 11.37 11.53 -7.07
C GLU A 111 11.53 12.68 -8.09
N ASP A 112 12.33 13.67 -7.73
CA ASP A 112 12.77 14.72 -8.65
C ASP A 112 14.12 14.29 -9.28
N LYS A 113 14.04 13.59 -10.39
CA LYS A 113 15.22 13.04 -11.10
C LYS A 113 16.15 14.10 -11.61
N THR A 114 15.62 15.28 -11.94
CA THR A 114 16.43 16.40 -12.49
C THR A 114 17.37 16.95 -11.44
N ASN A 115 16.88 17.12 -10.21
CA ASN A 115 17.67 17.68 -9.11
C ASN A 115 18.18 16.61 -8.14
N LYS A 116 18.05 15.33 -8.48
CA LYS A 116 18.50 14.18 -7.66
C LYS A 116 18.06 14.31 -6.20
N ARG A 117 16.76 14.49 -5.98
CA ARG A 117 16.19 14.69 -4.65
C ARG A 117 14.83 14.03 -4.51
N ILE A 118 14.42 13.77 -3.28
CA ILE A 118 13.08 13.28 -2.93
C ILE A 118 12.29 14.41 -2.32
N LEU A 119 11.10 14.65 -2.85
CA LEU A 119 10.13 15.59 -2.33
C LEU A 119 9.12 14.84 -1.47
N LYS A 120 8.96 15.23 -0.21
CA LYS A 120 7.99 14.65 0.71
C LYS A 120 6.83 15.61 0.94
N TYR A 121 5.62 15.12 0.75
CA TYR A 121 4.39 15.84 1.04
C TYR A 121 3.58 15.07 2.07
N SER A 122 3.14 15.74 3.11
CA SER A 122 2.26 15.16 4.14
C SER A 122 0.77 15.20 3.75
N HIS A 123 0.44 15.85 2.66
CA HIS A 123 -0.91 15.97 2.13
C HIS A 123 -0.88 16.26 0.62
N PRO A 124 -1.86 15.75 -0.18
CA PRO A 124 -1.87 15.94 -1.64
C PRO A 124 -1.95 17.41 -2.10
N TYR A 125 -2.40 18.32 -1.25
CA TYR A 125 -2.51 19.75 -1.57
C TYR A 125 -1.38 20.62 -1.02
N PHE A 126 -0.36 20.05 -0.40
CA PHE A 126 0.75 20.87 0.09
C PHE A 126 1.58 21.44 -1.05
N LYS A 127 1.78 22.75 -0.99
CA LYS A 127 2.61 23.49 -1.95
C LYS A 127 4.11 23.36 -1.68
N ASN A 128 4.50 23.18 -0.42
CA ASN A 128 5.89 23.16 0.01
C ASN A 128 6.29 21.77 0.52
N PRO A 129 7.03 20.99 -0.28
CA PRO A 129 7.54 19.71 0.15
C PRO A 129 8.72 19.87 1.12
N ILE A 130 8.94 18.87 1.96
CA ILE A 130 10.22 18.66 2.61
C ILE A 130 11.17 18.07 1.57
N ILE A 131 12.31 18.71 1.36
CA ILE A 131 13.31 18.30 0.37
C ILE A 131 14.35 17.42 1.07
N ILE A 132 14.59 16.24 0.52
CA ILE A 132 15.66 15.34 0.94
C ILE A 132 16.59 15.15 -0.25
N SER A 133 17.86 15.54 -0.09
CA SER A 133 18.88 15.24 -1.08
C SER A 133 19.13 13.73 -1.12
N THR A 134 19.17 13.15 -2.32
CA THR A 134 19.71 11.81 -2.53
C THR A 134 21.20 11.97 -2.80
N GLU A 135 22.03 11.65 -1.82
CA GLU A 135 23.48 11.51 -2.05
C GLU A 135 23.75 10.32 -2.97
#